data_9edcdd5b9258bd1eb3fc51a9af279da0
#
_entry.id   9edcdd5b9258bd1eb3fc51a9af279da0
#
_cell.length_a   1.000
_cell.length_b   1.000
_cell.length_c   1.000
_cell.angle_alpha   90.00
_cell.angle_beta   90.00
_cell.angle_gamma   90.00
#
_symmetry.space_group_name_H-M   'P 1'
#
loop_
_entity.id
_entity.type
_entity.pdbx_description
1 polymer ?
#
loop_
_entity_poly.entity_id
_entity_poly.type
_entity_poly.pdbx_seq_one_letter_code
_entity_poly.pdbx_strand_id
1 'polypeptide(L)'
;MKKITASLLIGLLSVTNVTPVMAKTATTDLDFVQIIGDVSDTNYNRAITNYCKIPENVRESFQINGWTLSISTENLEDTWFAGMGYTAIASGYDSILKEIRLENTKNGSNAVIHEMGHYVDGQLGYISNTDEWKQIWTSEYTTRYGSTSPLEGFAESFEQTILHGASYAKTHPLSYTFCTNACNQIQGLPDEQ
;
A
#
# COMPACT_ATOMS: atom_id res chain seq x y z
N MET A 1 40.79 57.60 -34.13
CA MET A 1 40.95 56.59 -33.05
C MET A 1 39.59 56.39 -32.38
N LYS A 2 38.89 55.33 -32.73
CA LYS A 2 37.58 55.00 -32.17
C LYS A 2 37.83 53.98 -31.03
N LYS A 3 37.46 54.34 -29.81
CA LYS A 3 37.48 53.42 -28.67
C LYS A 3 36.27 52.50 -28.74
N ILE A 4 36.47 51.23 -28.85
CA ILE A 4 35.46 50.18 -28.76
C ILE A 4 35.33 49.81 -27.28
N THR A 5 34.21 50.17 -26.71
CA THR A 5 33.84 49.71 -25.36
C THR A 5 33.22 48.32 -25.49
N ALA A 6 33.94 47.32 -25.01
CA ALA A 6 33.38 45.96 -24.91
C ALA A 6 32.53 45.91 -23.63
N SER A 7 31.20 45.83 -23.82
CA SER A 7 30.28 45.51 -22.74
C SER A 7 30.36 44.02 -22.45
N LEU A 8 30.95 43.70 -21.27
CA LEU A 8 30.97 42.34 -20.75
C LEU A 8 29.58 42.02 -20.19
N LEU A 9 28.79 41.29 -20.96
CA LEU A 9 27.51 40.76 -20.51
C LEU A 9 27.79 39.55 -19.62
N ILE A 10 27.87 39.78 -18.30
CA ILE A 10 27.89 38.69 -17.33
C ILE A 10 26.53 38.07 -17.32
N GLY A 11 26.37 37.00 -18.10
CA GLY A 11 25.25 36.10 -17.96
C GLY A 11 25.33 35.45 -16.59
N LEU A 12 24.46 35.88 -15.66
CA LEU A 12 24.18 35.14 -14.47
C LEU A 12 23.52 33.83 -14.95
N LEU A 13 24.34 32.77 -15.11
CA LEU A 13 23.80 31.43 -15.06
C LEU A 13 23.28 31.26 -13.61
N SER A 14 22.00 31.50 -13.43
CA SER A 14 21.28 30.90 -12.33
C SER A 14 21.38 29.39 -12.53
N VAL A 15 22.41 28.79 -11.94
CA VAL A 15 22.37 27.38 -11.61
C VAL A 15 21.21 27.28 -10.63
N THR A 16 20.03 27.05 -11.15
CA THR A 16 18.99 26.42 -10.37
C THR A 16 19.65 25.10 -9.97
N ASN A 17 20.11 25.04 -8.74
CA ASN A 17 20.24 23.78 -8.05
C ASN A 17 18.82 23.19 -8.07
N VAL A 18 18.49 22.52 -9.16
CA VAL A 18 17.60 21.41 -9.14
C VAL A 18 18.41 20.41 -8.31
N THR A 19 18.36 20.57 -6.98
CA THR A 19 18.46 19.42 -6.13
C THR A 19 17.53 18.44 -6.83
N PRO A 20 18.04 17.27 -7.30
CA PRO A 20 17.11 16.23 -7.61
C PRO A 20 16.25 16.22 -6.36
N VAL A 21 14.95 16.50 -6.50
CA VAL A 21 13.97 15.95 -5.59
C VAL A 21 14.27 14.49 -5.78
N MET A 22 15.22 14.01 -5.00
CA MET A 22 15.33 12.63 -4.65
C MET A 22 13.90 12.40 -4.26
N ALA A 23 13.18 11.73 -5.15
CA ALA A 23 11.95 11.11 -4.77
C ALA A 23 12.27 10.69 -3.36
N LYS A 24 11.63 11.35 -2.38
CA LYS A 24 11.84 11.06 -0.97
C LYS A 24 11.50 9.60 -0.97
N THR A 25 12.55 8.83 -1.23
CA THR A 25 12.42 7.39 -1.33
C THR A 25 11.79 7.09 -0.02
N ALA A 26 10.62 6.52 -0.03
CA ALA A 26 9.86 6.12 1.15
C ALA A 26 10.69 5.24 2.12
N THR A 27 11.97 5.18 1.93
CA THR A 27 13.00 4.49 2.68
C THR A 27 13.62 5.29 3.80
N THR A 28 13.35 6.59 3.94
CA THR A 28 13.99 7.39 4.99
C THR A 28 13.08 7.79 6.13
N ASP A 29 11.77 7.57 6.01
CA ASP A 29 10.81 7.88 7.06
C ASP A 29 9.85 6.68 7.21
N LEU A 30 10.36 5.60 7.83
CA LEU A 30 9.57 4.42 8.19
C LEU A 30 8.99 4.54 9.61
N ASP A 31 8.72 5.76 10.05
CA ASP A 31 8.14 6.03 11.38
C ASP A 31 6.78 5.35 11.58
N PHE A 32 6.12 4.97 10.48
CA PHE A 32 4.89 4.19 10.52
C PHE A 32 5.13 2.67 10.67
N VAL A 33 6.38 2.19 10.59
CA VAL A 33 6.71 0.77 10.76
C VAL A 33 7.17 0.50 12.17
N GLN A 34 6.51 -0.44 12.83
CA GLN A 34 6.86 -0.92 14.16
C GLN A 34 7.41 -2.35 14.11
N ILE A 35 8.46 -2.59 14.87
CA ILE A 35 9.09 -3.89 15.01
C ILE A 35 8.81 -4.42 16.43
N ILE A 36 8.20 -5.58 16.52
CA ILE A 36 7.84 -6.24 17.79
C ILE A 36 8.60 -7.56 17.89
N GLY A 37 9.60 -7.60 18.78
CA GLY A 37 10.49 -8.73 18.96
C GLY A 37 11.66 -8.76 17.97
N ASP A 38 12.29 -9.92 17.81
CA ASP A 38 13.49 -10.13 16.96
C ASP A 38 13.05 -10.51 15.52
N VAL A 39 12.65 -9.50 14.76
CA VAL A 39 12.18 -9.68 13.38
C VAL A 39 13.35 -9.91 12.45
N SER A 40 13.27 -10.94 11.60
CA SER A 40 14.32 -11.24 10.63
C SER A 40 14.37 -10.19 9.51
N ASP A 41 15.58 -9.78 9.12
CA ASP A 41 15.81 -8.86 7.99
C ASP A 41 15.12 -9.34 6.70
N THR A 42 15.10 -10.65 6.48
CA THR A 42 14.48 -11.26 5.30
C THR A 42 12.98 -10.97 5.24
N ASN A 43 12.26 -11.13 6.34
CA ASN A 43 10.84 -10.91 6.40
C ASN A 43 10.51 -9.42 6.43
N TYR A 44 11.28 -8.63 7.19
CA TYR A 44 11.20 -7.17 7.16
C TYR A 44 11.33 -6.62 5.73
N ASN A 45 12.45 -6.93 5.05
CA ASN A 45 12.70 -6.45 3.70
C ASN A 45 11.64 -6.91 2.70
N ARG A 46 11.09 -8.12 2.87
CA ARG A 46 9.99 -8.63 2.04
C ARG A 46 8.71 -7.82 2.24
N ALA A 47 8.33 -7.52 3.48
CA ALA A 47 7.15 -6.73 3.80
C ALA A 47 7.29 -5.31 3.20
N ILE A 48 8.43 -4.65 3.42
CA ILE A 48 8.68 -3.30 2.87
C ILE A 48 8.70 -3.32 1.34
N THR A 49 9.35 -4.31 0.72
CA THR A 49 9.37 -4.45 -0.75
C THR A 49 7.96 -4.60 -1.32
N ASN A 50 7.10 -5.37 -0.65
CA ASN A 50 5.70 -5.52 -1.07
C ASN A 50 4.89 -4.25 -0.82
N TYR A 51 5.07 -3.59 0.32
CA TYR A 51 4.44 -2.29 0.60
C TYR A 51 4.79 -1.24 -0.47
N CYS A 52 6.04 -1.19 -0.90
CA CYS A 52 6.50 -0.26 -1.95
C CYS A 52 5.89 -0.52 -3.34
N LYS A 53 5.25 -1.66 -3.60
CA LYS A 53 4.53 -1.91 -4.86
C LYS A 53 3.17 -1.23 -4.91
N ILE A 54 2.61 -0.86 -3.77
CA ILE A 54 1.32 -0.21 -3.65
C ILE A 54 1.41 1.21 -4.20
N PRO A 55 0.38 1.74 -4.91
CA PRO A 55 0.39 3.09 -5.43
C PRO A 55 0.76 4.14 -4.38
N GLU A 56 1.51 5.14 -4.79
CA GLU A 56 2.09 6.16 -3.90
C GLU A 56 1.01 6.90 -3.10
N ASN A 57 -0.04 7.36 -3.76
CA ASN A 57 -1.16 8.02 -3.10
C ASN A 57 -1.82 7.17 -2.01
N VAL A 58 -1.89 5.85 -2.19
CA VAL A 58 -2.44 4.92 -1.17
C VAL A 58 -1.48 4.81 0.02
N ARG A 59 -0.17 4.70 -0.24
CA ARG A 59 0.86 4.64 0.80
C ARG A 59 0.95 5.93 1.61
N GLU A 60 0.88 7.08 0.94
CA GLU A 60 0.84 8.40 1.58
C GLU A 60 -0.41 8.56 2.43
N SER A 61 -1.59 8.19 1.89
CA SER A 61 -2.84 8.19 2.63
C SER A 61 -2.73 7.36 3.91
N PHE A 62 -2.13 6.18 3.85
CA PHE A 62 -1.91 5.31 5.01
C PHE A 62 -1.09 6.04 6.09
N GLN A 63 0.00 6.69 5.71
CA GLN A 63 0.91 7.38 6.63
C GLN A 63 0.27 8.65 7.22
N ILE A 64 -0.33 9.51 6.39
CA ILE A 64 -0.93 10.78 6.87
C ILE A 64 -2.15 10.55 7.75
N ASN A 65 -2.86 9.45 7.56
CA ASN A 65 -3.98 9.05 8.42
C ASN A 65 -3.53 8.39 9.73
N GLY A 66 -2.23 8.31 9.99
CA GLY A 66 -1.65 7.82 11.23
C GLY A 66 -1.77 6.31 11.41
N TRP A 67 -1.76 5.55 10.32
CA TRP A 67 -1.74 4.10 10.36
C TRP A 67 -0.34 3.56 10.60
N THR A 68 -0.27 2.41 11.25
CA THR A 68 0.96 1.69 11.58
C THR A 68 1.01 0.34 10.89
N LEU A 69 2.18 -0.01 10.38
CA LEU A 69 2.50 -1.34 9.88
C LEU A 69 3.43 -2.03 10.91
N SER A 70 2.91 -2.98 11.67
CA SER A 70 3.67 -3.72 12.66
C SER A 70 4.13 -5.07 12.11
N ILE A 71 5.39 -5.42 12.35
CA ILE A 71 5.93 -6.76 12.06
C ILE A 71 6.33 -7.38 13.40
N SER A 72 5.72 -8.51 13.73
CA SER A 72 5.79 -9.11 15.06
C SER A 72 6.29 -10.56 15.03
N THR A 73 7.10 -10.92 16.02
CA THR A 73 7.43 -12.33 16.31
C THR A 73 6.37 -13.05 17.14
N GLU A 74 5.36 -12.32 17.59
CA GLU A 74 4.23 -12.93 18.30
C GLU A 74 3.39 -13.77 17.34
N ASN A 75 2.81 -14.84 17.83
CA ASN A 75 1.76 -15.56 17.14
C ASN A 75 0.46 -14.75 17.24
N LEU A 76 -0.06 -14.27 16.12
CA LEU A 76 -1.23 -13.41 16.09
C LEU A 76 -2.52 -14.14 16.50
N GLU A 77 -2.59 -15.44 16.28
CA GLU A 77 -3.71 -16.28 16.71
C GLU A 77 -3.85 -16.33 18.23
N ASP A 78 -2.69 -16.40 18.92
CA ASP A 78 -2.63 -16.50 20.39
C ASP A 78 -2.70 -15.12 21.09
N THR A 79 -2.44 -14.03 20.36
CA THR A 79 -2.34 -12.69 20.92
C THR A 79 -3.44 -11.78 20.39
N TRP A 80 -3.27 -11.20 19.22
CA TRP A 80 -4.14 -10.17 18.65
C TRP A 80 -5.53 -10.67 18.32
N PHE A 81 -5.64 -11.94 17.89
CA PHE A 81 -6.91 -12.62 17.59
C PHE A 81 -7.33 -13.66 18.64
N ALA A 82 -6.70 -13.63 19.83
CA ALA A 82 -6.97 -14.58 20.89
C ALA A 82 -8.47 -14.65 21.25
N GLY A 83 -9.02 -15.86 21.22
CA GLY A 83 -10.42 -16.11 21.53
C GLY A 83 -11.44 -15.76 20.43
N MET A 84 -11.00 -15.25 19.27
CA MET A 84 -11.90 -14.90 18.16
C MET A 84 -12.23 -16.11 17.26
N GLY A 85 -11.58 -17.26 17.46
CA GLY A 85 -11.85 -18.50 16.71
C GLY A 85 -11.23 -18.53 15.31
N TYR A 86 -10.35 -17.60 15.01
CA TYR A 86 -9.56 -17.62 13.78
C TYR A 86 -8.42 -18.63 13.90
N THR A 87 -8.01 -19.22 12.79
CA THR A 87 -6.90 -20.17 12.71
C THR A 87 -6.00 -19.89 11.51
N ALA A 88 -4.71 -20.19 11.66
CA ALA A 88 -3.68 -19.98 10.63
C ALA A 88 -3.57 -18.50 10.18
N ILE A 89 -3.70 -17.57 11.13
CA ILE A 89 -3.58 -16.14 10.90
C ILE A 89 -2.11 -15.78 10.77
N ALA A 90 -1.73 -15.10 9.70
CA ALA A 90 -0.38 -14.58 9.49
C ALA A 90 -0.33 -13.04 9.43
N SER A 91 -1.49 -12.39 9.37
CA SER A 91 -1.64 -10.94 9.28
C SER A 91 -3.04 -10.51 9.73
N GLY A 92 -3.22 -9.22 9.93
CA GLY A 92 -4.54 -8.66 10.22
C GLY A 92 -4.58 -7.15 10.12
N TYR A 93 -5.78 -6.67 9.90
CA TYR A 93 -6.15 -5.26 9.78
C TYR A 93 -7.09 -4.86 10.93
N ASP A 94 -6.79 -3.77 11.62
CA ASP A 94 -7.64 -3.20 12.67
C ASP A 94 -7.87 -1.71 12.42
N SER A 95 -9.11 -1.36 12.05
CA SER A 95 -9.50 0.02 11.76
C SER A 95 -9.62 0.89 13.02
N ILE A 96 -9.80 0.30 14.20
CA ILE A 96 -9.92 1.03 15.46
C ILE A 96 -8.53 1.43 15.95
N LEU A 97 -7.60 0.48 15.94
CA LEU A 97 -6.21 0.73 16.32
C LEU A 97 -5.43 1.44 15.22
N LYS A 98 -5.96 1.48 13.99
CA LYS A 98 -5.27 1.94 12.78
C LYS A 98 -3.95 1.19 12.58
N GLU A 99 -4.01 -0.12 12.64
CA GLU A 99 -2.85 -0.97 12.57
C GLU A 99 -3.06 -2.12 11.58
N ILE A 100 -2.04 -2.36 10.76
CA ILE A 100 -1.85 -3.61 10.06
C ILE A 100 -0.74 -4.36 10.77
N ARG A 101 -1.01 -5.59 11.22
CA ARG A 101 -0.02 -6.42 11.89
C ARG A 101 0.30 -7.66 11.06
N LEU A 102 1.61 -7.92 10.90
CA LEU A 102 2.15 -9.04 10.15
C LEU A 102 2.97 -9.93 11.08
N GLU A 103 2.81 -11.23 10.99
CA GLU A 103 3.75 -12.16 11.61
C GLU A 103 5.11 -12.10 10.91
N ASN A 104 6.19 -12.27 11.67
CA ASN A 104 7.55 -12.43 11.17
C ASN A 104 7.73 -13.79 10.45
N THR A 105 6.90 -14.03 9.46
CA THR A 105 6.90 -15.21 8.60
C THR A 105 6.92 -14.81 7.14
N LYS A 106 7.18 -15.77 6.24
CA LYS A 106 7.05 -15.52 4.80
C LYS A 106 5.62 -15.14 4.43
N ASN A 107 4.63 -15.81 5.01
CA ASN A 107 3.23 -15.57 4.71
C ASN A 107 2.78 -14.20 5.22
N GLY A 108 3.07 -13.86 6.48
CA GLY A 108 2.77 -12.55 7.04
C GLY A 108 3.39 -11.42 6.22
N SER A 109 4.70 -11.52 5.89
CA SER A 109 5.37 -10.50 5.08
C SER A 109 4.84 -10.37 3.65
N ASN A 110 4.23 -11.41 3.09
CA ASN A 110 3.58 -11.33 1.78
C ASN A 110 2.19 -10.71 1.86
N ALA A 111 1.49 -10.89 2.98
CA ALA A 111 0.11 -10.45 3.14
C ALA A 111 -0.08 -8.93 3.23
N VAL A 112 1.00 -8.14 3.33
CA VAL A 112 0.90 -6.69 3.46
C VAL A 112 0.04 -6.03 2.37
N ILE A 113 0.08 -6.52 1.13
CA ILE A 113 -0.71 -5.95 0.03
C ILE A 113 -2.19 -6.29 0.23
N HIS A 114 -2.50 -7.52 0.68
CA HIS A 114 -3.85 -7.94 1.03
C HIS A 114 -4.44 -7.06 2.13
N GLU A 115 -3.71 -6.86 3.23
CA GLU A 115 -4.15 -6.02 4.35
C GLU A 115 -4.32 -4.54 3.93
N MET A 116 -3.49 -4.05 3.01
CA MET A 116 -3.68 -2.73 2.42
C MET A 116 -4.92 -2.67 1.51
N GLY A 117 -5.39 -3.79 0.98
CA GLY A 117 -6.71 -3.89 0.34
C GLY A 117 -7.83 -3.58 1.34
N HIS A 118 -7.80 -4.15 2.54
CA HIS A 118 -8.74 -3.81 3.61
C HIS A 118 -8.66 -2.34 4.02
N TYR A 119 -7.43 -1.77 4.05
CA TYR A 119 -7.25 -0.35 4.28
C TYR A 119 -7.98 0.50 3.24
N VAL A 120 -7.78 0.23 1.94
CA VAL A 120 -8.44 0.96 0.84
C VAL A 120 -9.95 0.83 0.93
N ASP A 121 -10.45 -0.37 1.17
CA ASP A 121 -11.87 -0.64 1.36
C ASP A 121 -12.47 0.21 2.50
N GLY A 122 -11.81 0.21 3.65
CA GLY A 122 -12.22 1.00 4.82
C GLY A 122 -12.19 2.50 4.59
N GLN A 123 -11.14 3.02 3.91
CA GLN A 123 -11.03 4.45 3.59
C GLN A 123 -12.14 4.92 2.65
N LEU A 124 -12.65 4.06 1.80
CA LEU A 124 -13.73 4.35 0.87
C LEU A 124 -15.13 3.98 1.41
N GLY A 125 -15.24 3.74 2.73
CA GLY A 125 -16.51 3.45 3.38
C GLY A 125 -17.03 2.03 3.15
N TYR A 126 -16.11 1.06 3.04
CA TYR A 126 -16.38 -0.36 2.82
C TYR A 126 -17.10 -0.61 1.50
N ILE A 127 -16.46 -0.19 0.39
CA ILE A 127 -16.97 -0.39 -0.97
C ILE A 127 -17.19 -1.86 -1.33
N SER A 128 -16.52 -2.78 -0.61
CA SER A 128 -16.76 -4.22 -0.69
C SER A 128 -18.20 -4.62 -0.33
N ASN A 129 -18.94 -3.78 0.39
CA ASN A 129 -20.33 -4.00 0.73
C ASN A 129 -21.33 -3.50 -0.33
N THR A 130 -20.85 -2.77 -1.36
CA THR A 130 -21.72 -2.26 -2.43
C THR A 130 -22.28 -3.38 -3.31
N ASP A 131 -23.44 -3.13 -3.88
CA ASP A 131 -24.06 -4.09 -4.83
C ASP A 131 -23.20 -4.26 -6.09
N GLU A 132 -22.51 -3.19 -6.52
CA GLU A 132 -21.59 -3.24 -7.65
C GLU A 132 -20.46 -4.24 -7.38
N TRP A 133 -19.76 -4.10 -6.26
CA TRP A 133 -18.68 -5.04 -5.91
C TRP A 133 -19.19 -6.46 -5.75
N LYS A 134 -20.32 -6.67 -5.07
CA LYS A 134 -20.88 -8.01 -4.87
C LYS A 134 -21.22 -8.72 -6.17
N GLN A 135 -21.68 -7.99 -7.19
CA GLN A 135 -21.91 -8.53 -8.53
C GLN A 135 -20.60 -8.94 -9.21
N ILE A 136 -19.56 -8.09 -9.13
CA ILE A 136 -18.23 -8.39 -9.64
C ILE A 136 -17.67 -9.61 -8.93
N TRP A 137 -17.65 -9.61 -7.61
CA TRP A 137 -17.12 -10.68 -6.78
C TRP A 137 -17.75 -12.03 -7.07
N THR A 138 -19.07 -12.08 -7.24
CA THR A 138 -19.75 -13.35 -7.58
C THR A 138 -19.43 -13.87 -8.98
N SER A 139 -19.00 -13.02 -9.89
CA SER A 139 -18.63 -13.39 -11.26
C SER A 139 -17.13 -13.65 -11.45
N GLU A 140 -16.28 -13.01 -10.66
CA GLU A 140 -14.82 -12.98 -10.86
C GLU A 140 -14.02 -13.23 -9.57
N TYR A 141 -14.49 -14.02 -8.59
CA TYR A 141 -13.69 -14.25 -7.39
C TYR A 141 -12.34 -14.91 -7.72
N THR A 142 -11.30 -14.36 -7.14
CA THR A 142 -9.89 -14.58 -7.52
C THR A 142 -9.34 -15.88 -6.95
N THR A 143 -9.61 -16.16 -5.66
CA THR A 143 -9.05 -17.27 -4.91
C THR A 143 -10.13 -17.96 -4.09
N ARG A 144 -9.82 -19.16 -3.59
CA ARG A 144 -10.70 -19.85 -2.64
C ARG A 144 -10.92 -19.01 -1.37
N TYR A 145 -9.88 -18.31 -0.90
CA TYR A 145 -9.99 -17.44 0.26
C TYR A 145 -10.84 -16.21 -0.06
N GLY A 146 -10.58 -15.54 -1.17
CA GLY A 146 -11.38 -14.41 -1.64
C GLY A 146 -12.85 -14.75 -1.91
N SER A 147 -13.21 -16.04 -2.10
CA SER A 147 -14.61 -16.45 -2.23
C SER A 147 -15.36 -16.58 -0.90
N THR A 148 -14.70 -16.41 0.24
CA THR A 148 -15.32 -16.57 1.57
C THR A 148 -16.21 -15.42 1.97
N SER A 149 -15.88 -14.20 1.52
CA SER A 149 -16.72 -13.01 1.71
C SER A 149 -16.40 -11.94 0.67
N PRO A 150 -17.31 -10.99 0.39
CA PRO A 150 -17.01 -9.85 -0.49
C PRO A 150 -15.83 -9.00 0.00
N LEU A 151 -15.63 -8.90 1.31
CA LEU A 151 -14.53 -8.19 1.95
C LEU A 151 -13.18 -8.82 1.59
N GLU A 152 -13.04 -10.13 1.82
CA GLU A 152 -11.83 -10.88 1.47
C GLU A 152 -11.62 -10.92 -0.05
N GLY A 153 -12.72 -11.00 -0.80
CA GLY A 153 -12.70 -10.93 -2.26
C GLY A 153 -12.11 -9.64 -2.78
N PHE A 154 -12.41 -8.51 -2.15
CA PHE A 154 -11.83 -7.22 -2.51
C PHE A 154 -10.34 -7.18 -2.18
N ALA A 155 -9.93 -7.58 -0.98
CA ALA A 155 -8.53 -7.59 -0.56
C ALA A 155 -7.66 -8.49 -1.45
N GLU A 156 -8.14 -9.70 -1.78
CA GLU A 156 -7.47 -10.60 -2.72
C GLU A 156 -7.37 -10.01 -4.14
N SER A 157 -8.46 -9.40 -4.63
CA SER A 157 -8.47 -8.77 -5.96
C SER A 157 -7.56 -7.55 -6.02
N PHE A 158 -7.49 -6.78 -4.93
CA PHE A 158 -6.53 -5.68 -4.78
C PHE A 158 -5.10 -6.21 -4.83
N GLU A 159 -4.76 -7.24 -4.05
CA GLU A 159 -3.44 -7.86 -4.08
C GLU A 159 -3.06 -8.33 -5.48
N GLN A 160 -3.94 -9.04 -6.17
CA GLN A 160 -3.69 -9.52 -7.53
C GLN A 160 -3.55 -8.37 -8.55
N THR A 161 -4.31 -7.29 -8.37
CA THR A 161 -4.19 -6.07 -9.19
C THR A 161 -2.79 -5.47 -9.06
N ILE A 162 -2.27 -5.35 -7.83
CA ILE A 162 -0.94 -4.79 -7.55
C ILE A 162 0.17 -5.74 -8.04
N LEU A 163 0.05 -7.04 -7.80
CA LEU A 163 1.11 -8.01 -8.11
C LEU A 163 1.18 -8.35 -9.59
N HIS A 164 0.05 -8.41 -10.28
CA HIS A 164 -0.05 -9.00 -11.62
C HIS A 164 -0.58 -8.05 -12.69
N GLY A 165 -1.14 -6.90 -12.32
CA GLY A 165 -1.52 -5.83 -13.24
C GLY A 165 -2.23 -6.31 -14.51
N ALA A 166 -1.62 -6.03 -15.67
CA ALA A 166 -2.21 -6.38 -16.97
C ALA A 166 -2.49 -7.88 -17.18
N SER A 167 -1.79 -8.78 -16.49
CA SER A 167 -2.08 -10.21 -16.60
C SER A 167 -3.35 -10.60 -15.83
N TYR A 168 -3.59 -9.99 -14.67
CA TYR A 168 -4.82 -10.15 -13.91
C TYR A 168 -6.02 -9.54 -14.65
N ALA A 169 -5.85 -8.36 -15.25
CA ALA A 169 -6.88 -7.70 -16.05
C ALA A 169 -7.41 -8.54 -17.22
N LYS A 170 -6.62 -9.48 -17.76
CA LYS A 170 -7.08 -10.36 -18.85
C LYS A 170 -8.07 -11.43 -18.40
N THR A 171 -7.98 -11.85 -17.16
CA THR A 171 -8.83 -12.93 -16.60
C THR A 171 -9.93 -12.40 -15.67
N HIS A 172 -9.69 -11.23 -15.04
CA HIS A 172 -10.59 -10.59 -14.07
C HIS A 172 -10.72 -9.09 -14.39
N PRO A 173 -11.25 -8.71 -15.56
CA PRO A 173 -11.25 -7.31 -16.01
C PRO A 173 -12.11 -6.39 -15.15
N LEU A 174 -13.22 -6.88 -14.60
CA LEU A 174 -14.09 -6.08 -13.75
C LEU A 174 -13.45 -5.82 -12.38
N SER A 175 -12.91 -6.87 -11.77
CA SER A 175 -12.19 -6.77 -10.48
C SER A 175 -10.96 -5.87 -10.59
N TYR A 176 -10.17 -6.03 -11.65
CA TYR A 176 -9.01 -5.16 -11.92
C TYR A 176 -9.41 -3.69 -12.06
N THR A 177 -10.46 -3.42 -12.85
CA THR A 177 -10.95 -2.05 -13.06
C THR A 177 -11.47 -1.46 -11.76
N PHE A 178 -12.24 -2.21 -10.99
CA PHE A 178 -12.80 -1.77 -9.71
C PHE A 178 -11.68 -1.42 -8.70
N CYS A 179 -10.71 -2.31 -8.52
CA CYS A 179 -9.57 -2.07 -7.62
C CYS A 179 -8.68 -0.89 -8.08
N THR A 180 -8.46 -0.75 -9.39
CA THR A 180 -7.70 0.40 -9.92
C THR A 180 -8.45 1.72 -9.66
N ASN A 181 -9.76 1.75 -9.87
CA ASN A 181 -10.59 2.93 -9.59
C ASN A 181 -10.61 3.24 -8.08
N ALA A 182 -10.63 2.23 -7.23
CA ALA A 182 -10.53 2.39 -5.78
C ALA A 182 -9.19 3.06 -5.39
N CYS A 183 -8.06 2.59 -5.92
CA CYS A 183 -6.76 3.25 -5.71
C CYS A 183 -6.79 4.73 -6.13
N ASN A 184 -7.35 5.03 -7.29
CA ASN A 184 -7.41 6.41 -7.82
C ASN A 184 -8.31 7.35 -6.99
N GLN A 185 -9.24 6.82 -6.19
CA GLN A 185 -10.09 7.61 -5.30
C GLN A 185 -9.42 7.94 -3.96
N ILE A 186 -8.37 7.22 -3.59
CA ILE A 186 -7.61 7.52 -2.38
C ILE A 186 -6.81 8.81 -2.61
N GLN A 187 -6.99 9.77 -1.71
CA GLN A 187 -6.24 11.03 -1.74
C GLN A 187 -4.94 10.85 -0.94
N GLY A 188 -3.81 11.02 -1.63
CA GLY A 188 -2.50 11.16 -1.01
C GLY A 188 -2.25 12.60 -0.53
N LEU A 189 -0.97 12.92 -0.33
CA LEU A 189 -0.56 14.31 -0.09
C LEU A 189 -0.93 15.17 -1.32
N PRO A 190 -1.39 16.43 -1.11
CA PRO A 190 -1.54 17.34 -2.22
C PRO A 190 -0.19 17.59 -2.87
N ASP A 191 -0.15 17.58 -4.20
CA ASP A 191 1.06 17.92 -4.94
C ASP A 191 1.59 19.27 -4.44
N GLU A 192 2.86 19.33 -4.04
CA GLU A 192 3.52 20.59 -3.69
C GLU A 192 3.52 21.48 -4.95
N GLN A 193 2.74 22.57 -4.92
CA GLN A 193 2.70 23.58 -6.00
C GLN A 193 3.94 24.47 -5.98
#